data_bb8ad0a7c50d996c19e0143968c8ddf2
#
_entry.id   bb8ad0a7c50d996c19e0143968c8ddf2
#
_cell.length_a   1.000
_cell.length_b   1.000
_cell.length_c   1.000
_cell.angle_alpha   90.00
_cell.angle_beta   90.00
_cell.angle_gamma   90.00
#
_symmetry.space_group_name_H-M   'P 1'
#
loop_
_entity.id
_entity.type
_entity.pdbx_description
1 polymer ?
#
loop_
_entity_poly.entity_id
_entity_poly.type
_entity_poly.pdbx_seq_one_letter_code
_entity_poly.pdbx_strand_id
1 'polypeptide(L)'
;MCESRRGKVHQAADAISEAAAARGVATLVRSIDETVPDDLLATGLVVAGCRLQSDTPFGGEPTQRMAEWINGLPTLGGLRVGVFCTYAFFPHTFADVTARTSEALAGLSAAFEARGGNVVATQGLHQGEFDRAAVSFVSKVLGDTAG
;
A
#
# COMPACT_ATOMS: atom_id res chain seq x y z
N MET A 1 -2.06 3.56 -5.34
CA MET A 1 -2.07 4.89 -4.66
C MET A 1 -0.83 5.04 -3.81
N CYS A 2 -0.14 6.11 -3.92
CA CYS A 2 1.03 6.41 -3.09
C CYS A 2 0.90 7.80 -2.48
N GLU A 3 1.64 8.02 -1.39
CA GLU A 3 1.55 9.25 -0.62
C GLU A 3 2.09 10.47 -1.36
N SER A 4 3.09 10.27 -2.23
CA SER A 4 3.68 11.35 -3.03
C SER A 4 4.11 10.83 -4.39
N ARG A 5 4.39 11.76 -5.32
CA ARG A 5 4.89 11.45 -6.66
C ARG A 5 6.36 11.01 -6.66
N ARG A 6 7.05 11.13 -5.55
CA ARG A 6 8.49 10.90 -5.45
C ARG A 6 8.80 9.95 -4.32
N GLY A 7 10.01 9.42 -4.32
CA GLY A 7 10.53 8.62 -3.24
C GLY A 7 10.26 7.14 -3.40
N LYS A 8 10.54 6.41 -2.33
CA LYS A 8 10.52 4.94 -2.35
C LYS A 8 9.12 4.36 -2.50
N VAL A 9 8.11 5.03 -1.96
CA VAL A 9 6.71 4.57 -2.10
C VAL A 9 6.30 4.60 -3.56
N HIS A 10 6.66 5.67 -4.28
CA HIS A 10 6.36 5.77 -5.71
C HIS A 10 7.11 4.71 -6.51
N GLN A 11 8.37 4.45 -6.18
CA GLN A 11 9.16 3.39 -6.82
C GLN A 11 8.51 2.01 -6.60
N ALA A 12 8.04 1.75 -5.40
CA ALA A 12 7.32 0.51 -5.10
C ALA A 12 6.01 0.42 -5.89
N ALA A 13 5.28 1.51 -6.01
CA ALA A 13 4.05 1.55 -6.81
C ALA A 13 4.32 1.26 -8.28
N ASP A 14 5.41 1.80 -8.84
CA ASP A 14 5.81 1.51 -10.21
C ASP A 14 6.15 0.02 -10.40
N ALA A 15 6.87 -0.58 -9.44
CA ALA A 15 7.17 -2.01 -9.48
C ALA A 15 5.90 -2.86 -9.44
N ILE A 16 4.94 -2.48 -8.63
CA ILE A 16 3.64 -3.15 -8.55
C ILE A 16 2.89 -3.02 -9.89
N SER A 17 2.91 -1.84 -10.48
CA SER A 17 2.29 -1.59 -11.78
C SER A 17 2.89 -2.46 -12.88
N GLU A 18 4.22 -2.58 -12.92
CA GLU A 18 4.92 -3.44 -13.88
C GLU A 18 4.59 -4.92 -13.67
N ALA A 19 4.54 -5.37 -12.43
CA ALA A 19 4.18 -6.75 -12.11
C ALA A 19 2.73 -7.05 -12.51
N ALA A 20 1.82 -6.11 -12.32
CA ALA A 20 0.43 -6.25 -12.74
C ALA A 20 0.31 -6.29 -14.27
N ALA A 21 1.06 -5.45 -14.97
CA ALA A 21 1.07 -5.45 -16.44
C ALA A 21 1.56 -6.77 -17.01
N ALA A 22 2.53 -7.41 -16.38
CA ALA A 22 3.01 -8.73 -16.75
C ALA A 22 1.92 -9.80 -16.60
N ARG A 23 0.87 -9.51 -15.81
CA ARG A 23 -0.29 -10.38 -15.62
C ARG A 23 -1.50 -9.94 -16.47
N GLY A 24 -1.30 -8.99 -17.38
CA GLY A 24 -2.37 -8.49 -18.23
C GLY A 24 -3.29 -7.46 -17.59
N VAL A 25 -2.90 -6.91 -16.46
CA VAL A 25 -3.71 -5.93 -15.71
C VAL A 25 -3.14 -4.53 -15.93
N ALA A 26 -3.95 -3.65 -16.48
CA ALA A 26 -3.59 -2.25 -16.62
C ALA A 26 -3.80 -1.52 -15.30
N THR A 27 -2.85 -0.69 -14.92
CA THR A 27 -2.91 0.07 -13.69
C THR A 27 -2.64 1.55 -13.93
N LEU A 28 -3.05 2.37 -12.98
CA LEU A 28 -2.79 3.79 -12.99
C LEU A 28 -2.13 4.16 -11.66
N VAL A 29 -0.91 4.69 -11.73
CA VAL A 29 -0.17 5.10 -10.52
C VAL A 29 -0.44 6.57 -10.26
N ARG A 30 -0.96 6.88 -9.08
CA ARG A 30 -1.26 8.25 -8.67
C ARG A 30 -0.91 8.49 -7.22
N SER A 31 -0.57 9.72 -6.88
CA SER A 31 -0.46 10.13 -5.49
C SER A 31 -1.85 10.44 -4.94
N ILE A 32 -1.96 10.50 -3.61
CA ILE A 32 -3.22 10.85 -2.95
C ILE A 32 -3.68 12.26 -3.32
N ASP A 33 -2.76 13.17 -3.62
CA ASP A 33 -3.09 14.54 -4.01
C ASP A 33 -3.72 14.61 -5.41
N GLU A 34 -3.49 13.60 -6.24
CA GLU A 34 -3.96 13.55 -7.63
C GLU A 34 -5.26 12.75 -7.77
N THR A 35 -5.74 12.16 -6.72
CA THR A 35 -6.85 11.21 -6.78
C THR A 35 -8.15 11.85 -6.36
N VAL A 36 -9.14 11.75 -7.23
CA VAL A 36 -10.51 12.13 -6.93
C VAL A 36 -11.24 10.87 -6.44
N PRO A 37 -11.99 10.93 -5.32
CA PRO A 37 -12.69 9.76 -4.79
C PRO A 37 -13.58 9.03 -5.80
N ASP A 38 -14.21 9.74 -6.71
CA ASP A 38 -15.06 9.14 -7.73
C ASP A 38 -14.26 8.25 -8.69
N ASP A 39 -13.04 8.63 -9.03
CA ASP A 39 -12.15 7.81 -9.85
C ASP A 39 -11.78 6.52 -9.14
N LEU A 40 -11.58 6.61 -7.83
CA LEU A 40 -11.27 5.46 -6.99
C LEU A 40 -12.40 4.44 -7.02
N LEU A 41 -13.64 4.92 -6.85
CA LEU A 41 -14.83 4.06 -6.84
C LEU A 41 -15.12 3.45 -8.20
N ALA A 42 -14.61 4.03 -9.27
CA ALA A 42 -14.77 3.49 -10.62
C ALA A 42 -13.84 2.33 -10.91
N THR A 43 -12.87 2.05 -10.03
CA THR A 43 -11.94 0.93 -10.19
C THR A 43 -12.47 -0.31 -9.49
N GLY A 44 -12.02 -1.49 -9.92
CA GLY A 44 -12.38 -2.74 -9.26
C GLY A 44 -11.47 -3.11 -8.11
N LEU A 45 -10.31 -2.48 -8.02
CA LEU A 45 -9.29 -2.78 -7.03
C LEU A 45 -8.37 -1.56 -6.87
N VAL A 46 -8.09 -1.23 -5.64
CA VAL A 46 -7.16 -0.15 -5.29
C VAL A 46 -5.99 -0.74 -4.50
N VAL A 47 -4.79 -0.33 -4.84
CA VAL A 47 -3.60 -0.64 -4.06
C VAL A 47 -3.08 0.67 -3.47
N ALA A 48 -2.95 0.71 -2.17
CA ALA A 48 -2.49 1.90 -1.46
C ALA A 48 -1.26 1.59 -0.61
N GLY A 49 -0.33 2.52 -0.57
CA GLY A 49 0.89 2.31 0.17
C GLY A 49 1.43 3.56 0.83
N CYS A 50 2.19 3.34 1.89
CA CYS A 50 2.87 4.38 2.62
C CYS A 50 4.28 3.95 2.97
N ARG A 51 5.08 4.89 3.44
CA ARG A 51 6.41 4.63 3.96
C ARG A 51 6.32 4.37 5.47
N LEU A 52 7.11 3.41 5.94
CA LEU A 52 7.28 3.24 7.38
C LEU A 52 8.01 4.47 7.93
N GLN A 53 7.40 5.16 8.89
CA GLN A 53 8.02 6.31 9.51
C GLN A 53 9.10 5.86 10.50
N SER A 54 10.34 6.19 10.19
CA SER A 54 11.48 5.83 11.03
C SER A 54 11.79 6.88 12.09
N ASP A 55 11.21 8.06 11.99
CA ASP A 55 11.56 9.22 12.80
C ASP A 55 10.79 9.30 14.11
N THR A 56 9.75 8.52 14.27
CA THR A 56 8.95 8.54 15.49
C THR A 56 9.32 7.39 16.39
N PRO A 57 9.42 7.61 17.71
CA PRO A 57 9.65 6.52 18.66
C PRO A 57 8.52 5.50 18.67
N PHE A 58 7.38 5.84 18.10
CA PHE A 58 6.21 4.99 17.99
C PHE A 58 5.97 4.52 16.55
N GLY A 59 7.02 4.37 15.76
CA GLY A 59 6.92 3.98 14.36
C GLY A 59 6.01 2.77 14.13
N GLY A 60 5.48 2.64 12.94
CA GLY A 60 4.52 1.60 12.59
C GLY A 60 3.13 2.14 12.26
N GLU A 61 2.90 3.42 12.45
CA GLU A 61 1.66 4.05 12.01
C GLU A 61 1.78 4.52 10.57
N PRO A 62 0.69 4.57 9.79
CA PRO A 62 0.70 5.21 8.49
C PRO A 62 1.01 6.69 8.67
N THR A 63 1.54 7.33 7.63
CA THR A 63 1.78 8.77 7.70
C THR A 63 0.47 9.50 7.93
N GLN A 64 0.56 10.67 8.58
CA GLN A 64 -0.61 11.47 8.87
C GLN A 64 -1.39 11.85 7.61
N ARG A 65 -0.69 12.18 6.52
CA ARG A 65 -1.32 12.52 5.24
C ARG A 65 -2.16 11.37 4.69
N MET A 66 -1.64 10.16 4.74
CA MET A 66 -2.36 8.98 4.26
C MET A 66 -3.58 8.70 5.12
N ALA A 67 -3.42 8.80 6.45
CA ALA A 67 -4.52 8.58 7.38
C ALA A 67 -5.64 9.60 7.17
N GLU A 68 -5.30 10.87 7.03
CA GLU A 68 -6.27 11.94 6.78
C GLU A 68 -6.99 11.75 5.44
N TRP A 69 -6.26 11.35 4.41
CA TRP A 69 -6.84 11.08 3.11
C TRP A 69 -7.85 9.94 3.17
N ILE A 70 -7.50 8.83 3.83
CA ILE A 70 -8.40 7.69 3.97
C ILE A 70 -9.65 8.08 4.76
N ASN A 71 -9.47 8.81 5.85
CA ASN A 71 -10.60 9.25 6.69
C ASN A 71 -11.55 10.18 5.96
N GLY A 72 -11.07 10.87 4.95
CA GLY A 72 -11.89 11.75 4.10
C GLY A 72 -12.59 11.05 2.95
N LEU A 73 -12.37 9.75 2.75
CA LEU A 73 -12.99 9.02 1.66
C LEU A 73 -14.48 8.77 1.91
N PRO A 74 -15.30 8.69 0.85
CA PRO A 74 -16.67 8.24 0.98
C PRO A 74 -16.71 6.75 1.31
N THR A 75 -17.90 6.22 1.56
CA THR A 75 -18.09 4.78 1.75
C THR A 75 -17.62 4.02 0.51
N LEU A 76 -16.78 3.02 0.70
CA LEU A 76 -16.15 2.29 -0.39
C LEU A 76 -16.99 1.13 -0.93
N GLY A 77 -18.04 0.73 -0.20
CA GLY A 77 -18.99 -0.27 -0.69
C GLY A 77 -18.39 -1.64 -0.99
N GLY A 78 -17.41 -2.06 -0.20
CA GLY A 78 -16.74 -3.36 -0.39
C GLY A 78 -15.64 -3.36 -1.44
N LEU A 79 -15.21 -2.18 -1.92
CA LEU A 79 -14.10 -2.07 -2.86
C LEU A 79 -12.89 -2.85 -2.35
N ARG A 80 -12.31 -3.67 -3.23
CA ARG A 80 -11.13 -4.47 -2.88
C ARG A 80 -9.91 -3.57 -2.76
N VAL A 81 -9.17 -3.72 -1.67
CA VAL A 81 -7.99 -2.90 -1.38
C VAL A 81 -6.81 -3.78 -1.03
N GLY A 82 -5.68 -3.54 -1.67
CA GLY A 82 -4.39 -4.08 -1.24
C GLY A 82 -3.60 -2.96 -0.57
N VAL A 83 -2.93 -3.26 0.54
CA VAL A 83 -2.12 -2.26 1.23
C VAL A 83 -0.69 -2.72 1.34
N PHE A 84 0.25 -1.79 1.16
CA PHE A 84 1.66 -2.06 1.32
C PHE A 84 2.35 -0.96 2.09
N CYS A 85 3.53 -1.29 2.63
CA CYS A 85 4.37 -0.34 3.35
C CYS A 85 5.81 -0.58 2.92
N THR A 86 6.53 0.49 2.56
CA THR A 86 7.95 0.38 2.22
C THR A 86 8.81 0.54 3.47
N TYR A 87 9.91 -0.19 3.53
CA TYR A 87 10.81 -0.13 4.67
C TYR A 87 12.25 -0.40 4.25
N ALA A 88 13.19 0.01 5.13
CA ALA A 88 14.60 -0.31 5.04
C ALA A 88 15.07 -0.81 6.41
N PHE A 89 16.04 -1.73 6.42
CA PHE A 89 16.54 -2.27 7.70
C PHE A 89 17.43 -1.28 8.46
N PHE A 90 18.23 -0.52 7.75
CA PHE A 90 19.11 0.45 8.41
C PHE A 90 18.34 1.73 8.73
N PRO A 91 18.48 2.31 9.93
CA PRO A 91 19.34 1.90 11.05
C PRO A 91 18.69 0.93 12.07
N HIS A 92 17.58 0.31 11.71
CA HIS A 92 16.80 -0.51 12.63
C HIS A 92 17.15 -1.99 12.54
N THR A 93 16.84 -2.74 13.60
CA THR A 93 17.00 -4.20 13.60
C THR A 93 15.87 -4.85 12.80
N PHE A 94 16.10 -6.09 12.38
CA PHE A 94 15.07 -6.87 11.67
C PHE A 94 13.78 -7.00 12.50
N ALA A 95 13.92 -7.28 13.80
CA ALA A 95 12.76 -7.43 14.68
C ALA A 95 11.94 -6.14 14.78
N ASP A 96 12.61 -4.98 14.93
CA ASP A 96 11.95 -3.69 15.01
C ASP A 96 11.21 -3.35 13.72
N VAL A 97 11.86 -3.56 12.58
CA VAL A 97 11.26 -3.27 11.27
C VAL A 97 10.05 -4.15 11.03
N THR A 98 10.13 -5.43 11.37
CA THR A 98 9.01 -6.36 11.21
C THR A 98 7.81 -5.94 12.05
N ALA A 99 8.04 -5.60 13.32
CA ALA A 99 6.97 -5.17 14.22
C ALA A 99 6.30 -3.87 13.72
N ARG A 100 7.10 -2.88 13.34
CA ARG A 100 6.59 -1.59 12.85
C ARG A 100 5.85 -1.73 11.54
N THR A 101 6.35 -2.57 10.65
CA THR A 101 5.69 -2.83 9.37
C THR A 101 4.33 -3.48 9.58
N SER A 102 4.24 -4.47 10.47
CA SER A 102 2.97 -5.11 10.80
C SER A 102 1.97 -4.12 11.39
N GLU A 103 2.42 -3.24 12.28
CA GLU A 103 1.55 -2.21 12.86
C GLU A 103 1.06 -1.21 11.81
N ALA A 104 1.94 -0.77 10.91
CA ALA A 104 1.57 0.16 9.84
C ALA A 104 0.55 -0.47 8.90
N LEU A 105 0.75 -1.71 8.51
CA LEU A 105 -0.18 -2.43 7.64
C LEU A 105 -1.54 -2.64 8.33
N ALA A 106 -1.53 -2.98 9.61
CA ALA A 106 -2.76 -3.13 10.39
C ALA A 106 -3.52 -1.80 10.49
N GLY A 107 -2.80 -0.70 10.70
CA GLY A 107 -3.40 0.64 10.77
C GLY A 107 -4.04 1.07 9.45
N LEU A 108 -3.34 0.85 8.33
CA LEU A 108 -3.88 1.13 7.01
C LEU A 108 -5.11 0.26 6.71
N SER A 109 -5.02 -1.02 7.00
CA SER A 109 -6.14 -1.95 6.78
C SER A 109 -7.36 -1.53 7.57
N ALA A 110 -7.20 -1.22 8.85
CA ALA A 110 -8.29 -0.76 9.70
C ALA A 110 -8.91 0.53 9.18
N ALA A 111 -8.10 1.47 8.70
CA ALA A 111 -8.59 2.74 8.16
C ALA A 111 -9.47 2.51 6.91
N PHE A 112 -9.04 1.66 5.99
CA PHE A 112 -9.84 1.34 4.80
C PHE A 112 -11.11 0.56 5.16
N GLU A 113 -11.01 -0.40 6.08
CA GLU A 113 -12.18 -1.17 6.52
C GLU A 113 -13.22 -0.29 7.21
N ALA A 114 -12.77 0.71 7.96
CA ALA A 114 -13.68 1.69 8.58
C ALA A 114 -14.45 2.50 7.53
N ARG A 115 -13.94 2.60 6.31
CA ARG A 115 -14.64 3.24 5.18
C ARG A 115 -15.40 2.26 4.30
N GLY A 116 -15.52 1.01 4.71
CA GLY A 116 -16.23 -0.01 3.94
C GLY A 116 -15.41 -0.72 2.89
N GLY A 117 -14.08 -0.59 2.93
CA GLY A 117 -13.19 -1.31 2.02
C GLY A 117 -13.00 -2.76 2.44
N ASN A 118 -12.70 -3.61 1.47
CA ASN A 118 -12.37 -5.02 1.70
C ASN A 118 -10.87 -5.22 1.46
N VAL A 119 -10.08 -5.28 2.52
CA VAL A 119 -8.63 -5.46 2.41
C VAL A 119 -8.34 -6.93 2.07
N VAL A 120 -7.83 -7.15 0.87
CA VAL A 120 -7.60 -8.50 0.34
C VAL A 120 -6.16 -8.97 0.46
N ALA A 121 -5.22 -8.05 0.65
CA ALA A 121 -3.81 -8.40 0.83
C ALA A 121 -3.05 -7.27 1.51
N THR A 122 -2.04 -7.64 2.28
CA THR A 122 -1.12 -6.71 2.92
C THR A 122 0.31 -7.23 2.74
N GLN A 123 1.27 -6.34 2.52
CA GLN A 123 2.67 -6.74 2.42
C GLN A 123 3.61 -5.58 2.69
N GLY A 124 4.70 -5.85 3.42
CA GLY A 124 5.84 -4.94 3.52
C GLY A 124 6.76 -5.14 2.34
N LEU A 125 7.27 -4.05 1.77
CA LEU A 125 8.18 -4.08 0.62
C LEU A 125 9.53 -3.51 1.02
N HIS A 126 10.56 -4.37 1.05
CA HIS A 126 11.91 -3.95 1.37
C HIS A 126 12.50 -3.12 0.22
N GLN A 127 13.10 -2.00 0.55
CA GLN A 127 13.59 -1.02 -0.45
C GLN A 127 14.62 -1.58 -1.44
N GLY A 128 15.34 -2.61 -1.07
CA GLY A 128 16.31 -3.25 -1.95
C GLY A 128 15.73 -4.33 -2.86
N GLU A 129 14.46 -4.69 -2.69
CA GLU A 129 13.85 -5.83 -3.36
C GLU A 129 12.45 -5.55 -3.88
N PHE A 130 12.19 -4.33 -4.33
CA PHE A 130 10.85 -3.95 -4.77
C PHE A 130 10.31 -4.84 -5.90
N ASP A 131 11.10 -5.15 -6.89
CA ASP A 131 10.63 -5.94 -8.04
C ASP A 131 10.16 -7.33 -7.62
N ARG A 132 10.93 -7.99 -6.77
CA ARG A 132 10.61 -9.31 -6.25
C ARG A 132 9.38 -9.28 -5.35
N ALA A 133 9.36 -8.33 -4.41
CA ALA A 133 8.26 -8.18 -3.48
C ALA A 133 6.97 -7.79 -4.19
N ALA A 134 7.06 -6.97 -5.24
CA ALA A 134 5.91 -6.55 -6.02
C ALA A 134 5.24 -7.73 -6.73
N VAL A 135 6.01 -8.65 -7.29
CA VAL A 135 5.45 -9.85 -7.92
C VAL A 135 4.66 -10.68 -6.91
N SER A 136 5.22 -10.90 -5.73
CA SER A 136 4.53 -11.62 -4.66
C SER A 136 3.26 -10.91 -4.22
N PHE A 137 3.33 -9.60 -4.06
CA PHE A 137 2.18 -8.80 -3.63
C PHE A 137 1.06 -8.81 -4.66
N VAL A 138 1.39 -8.65 -5.93
CA VAL A 138 0.41 -8.69 -7.03
C VAL A 138 -0.31 -10.04 -7.07
N SER A 139 0.42 -11.12 -6.88
CA SER A 139 -0.20 -12.46 -6.81
C SER A 139 -1.26 -12.53 -5.70
N LYS A 140 -0.94 -11.98 -4.52
CA LYS A 140 -1.89 -11.96 -3.40
C LYS A 140 -3.11 -11.07 -3.69
N VAL A 141 -2.87 -9.90 -4.26
CA VAL A 141 -3.91 -8.92 -4.54
C VAL A 141 -4.88 -9.43 -5.59
N LEU A 142 -4.38 -10.09 -6.61
CA LEU A 142 -5.21 -10.64 -7.69
C LEU A 142 -5.88 -11.97 -7.31
N GLY A 143 -5.60 -12.47 -6.12
CA GLY A 143 -6.18 -13.73 -5.66
C GLY A 143 -5.60 -14.93 -6.39
N ASP A 144 -4.39 -14.81 -6.87
CA ASP A 144 -3.72 -15.89 -7.58
C ASP A 144 -3.31 -16.96 -6.57
N THR A 145 -4.07 -17.99 -6.50
CA THR A 145 -3.75 -19.14 -5.67
C THR A 145 -2.74 -20.02 -6.37
N ALA A 146 -1.81 -19.44 -7.03
CA ALA A 146 -0.80 -20.06 -7.83
C ALA A 146 -0.72 -21.51 -7.60
N GLY A 147 -1.51 -21.94 -8.04
CA GLY A 147 -1.24 -23.31 -8.04
C GLY A 147 0.11 -23.48 -8.60
#